data_636d42a0d5f105b71308ebad6ad1c79f
#
_entry.id   636d42a0d5f105b71308ebad6ad1c79f
#
_cell.length_a   1.000
_cell.length_b   1.000
_cell.length_c   1.000
_cell.angle_alpha   90.00
_cell.angle_beta   90.00
_cell.angle_gamma   90.00
#
_symmetry.space_group_name_H-M   'P 1'
#
loop_
_entity.id
_entity.type
_entity.pdbx_description
1 polymer ?
#
loop_
_entity_poly.entity_id
_entity_poly.type
_entity_poly.pdbx_seq_one_letter_code
_entity_poly.pdbx_strand_id
1 'polypeptide(L)'
;SNFTITDAESIQAHERKTRHDVKAIEYFLQDKLQDTSLKDLLPWIHFGLTSEDVNNIAQVIALRDSRDDVLLPTLNALINSLIEFAKQTRALPMLARTHGQFAVPTTLGKEFAIYIARLKTARDEIAAYRFEAKLTGAVGNLNALQSAVPQVDWLTFGKEFIASYDLVSNPITTQILPYDNWIRYFDALRLTNSILIDFSQDVWRYISDGILKQAVV
;
A
#
# COMPACT_ATOMS: atom_id res chain seq x y z
N SER A 1 18.53 7.09 1.93
CA SER A 1 19.48 6.84 0.84
C SER A 1 19.46 8.04 -0.11
N ASN A 2 20.62 8.41 -0.65
CA ASN A 2 20.73 9.51 -1.62
C ASN A 2 20.60 8.95 -3.06
N PHE A 3 19.60 8.09 -3.30
CA PHE A 3 19.33 7.55 -4.62
C PHE A 3 18.89 8.66 -5.57
N THR A 4 19.51 8.73 -6.75
CA THR A 4 19.30 9.81 -7.73
C THR A 4 18.75 9.29 -9.06
N ILE A 5 18.30 10.20 -9.93
CA ILE A 5 17.90 9.86 -11.31
C ILE A 5 19.08 9.23 -12.07
N THR A 6 20.30 9.74 -11.88
CA THR A 6 21.51 9.17 -12.51
C THR A 6 21.77 7.72 -12.06
N ASP A 7 21.48 7.40 -10.80
CA ASP A 7 21.57 6.00 -10.32
C ASP A 7 20.53 5.12 -11.01
N ALA A 8 19.30 5.60 -11.19
CA ALA A 8 18.26 4.89 -11.92
C ALA A 8 18.66 4.65 -13.39
N GLU A 9 19.22 5.65 -14.06
CA GLU A 9 19.72 5.54 -15.45
C GLU A 9 20.84 4.50 -15.56
N SER A 10 21.76 4.46 -14.57
CA SER A 10 22.82 3.45 -14.49
C SER A 10 22.25 2.03 -14.35
N ILE A 11 21.28 1.83 -13.45
CA ILE A 11 20.59 0.54 -13.30
C ILE A 11 19.91 0.13 -14.60
N GLN A 12 19.20 1.03 -15.26
CA GLN A 12 18.58 0.75 -16.56
C GLN A 12 19.62 0.39 -17.64
N ALA A 13 20.82 0.97 -17.60
CA ALA A 13 21.89 0.62 -18.52
C ALA A 13 22.41 -0.82 -18.29
N HIS A 14 22.49 -1.25 -17.03
CA HIS A 14 22.77 -2.66 -16.70
C HIS A 14 21.62 -3.57 -17.13
N GLU A 15 20.36 -3.19 -16.88
CA GLU A 15 19.18 -3.99 -17.22
C GLU A 15 19.06 -4.24 -18.74
N ARG A 16 19.35 -3.24 -19.56
CA ARG A 16 19.40 -3.40 -21.03
C ARG A 16 20.38 -4.51 -21.49
N LYS A 17 21.46 -4.73 -20.72
CA LYS A 17 22.48 -5.77 -21.02
C LYS A 17 22.08 -7.12 -20.43
N THR A 18 21.65 -7.12 -19.16
CA THR A 18 21.36 -8.34 -18.41
C THR A 18 20.01 -8.94 -18.74
N ARG A 19 19.06 -8.13 -19.23
CA ARG A 19 17.64 -8.48 -19.42
C ARG A 19 16.98 -8.96 -18.12
N HIS A 20 17.45 -8.44 -16.99
CA HIS A 20 17.00 -8.85 -15.67
C HIS A 20 17.14 -7.68 -14.67
N ASP A 21 16.05 -7.31 -14.00
CA ASP A 21 15.91 -6.18 -13.10
C ASP A 21 16.82 -6.26 -11.86
N VAL A 22 16.67 -7.30 -11.04
CA VAL A 22 17.44 -7.45 -9.80
C VAL A 22 18.94 -7.68 -10.10
N LYS A 23 19.29 -8.40 -11.18
CA LYS A 23 20.69 -8.53 -11.58
C LYS A 23 21.31 -7.19 -11.98
N ALA A 24 20.53 -6.29 -12.56
CA ALA A 24 20.99 -4.94 -12.87
C ALA A 24 21.30 -4.13 -11.59
N ILE A 25 20.45 -4.27 -10.57
CA ILE A 25 20.68 -3.64 -9.25
C ILE A 25 21.93 -4.23 -8.59
N GLU A 26 22.12 -5.54 -8.68
CA GLU A 26 23.31 -6.21 -8.16
C GLU A 26 24.59 -5.64 -8.77
N TYR A 27 24.68 -5.51 -10.10
CA TYR A 27 25.84 -4.92 -10.77
C TYR A 27 26.01 -3.45 -10.41
N PHE A 28 24.95 -2.67 -10.36
CA PHE A 28 25.02 -1.29 -9.89
C PHE A 28 25.60 -1.18 -8.48
N LEU A 29 25.20 -2.05 -7.55
CA LEU A 29 25.74 -2.07 -6.19
C LEU A 29 27.22 -2.49 -6.19
N GLN A 30 27.61 -3.45 -7.02
CA GLN A 30 29.01 -3.85 -7.18
C GLN A 30 29.87 -2.69 -7.68
N ASP A 31 29.41 -1.95 -8.71
CA ASP A 31 30.11 -0.77 -9.22
C ASP A 31 30.26 0.34 -8.16
N LYS A 32 29.24 0.54 -7.33
CA LYS A 32 29.27 1.53 -6.25
C LYS A 32 30.18 1.16 -5.08
N LEU A 33 30.36 -0.12 -4.80
CA LEU A 33 31.07 -0.60 -3.63
C LEU A 33 32.54 -0.99 -3.90
N GLN A 34 32.92 -1.24 -5.16
CA GLN A 34 34.25 -1.76 -5.51
C GLN A 34 35.42 -0.89 -5.05
N ASP A 35 35.21 0.42 -4.98
CA ASP A 35 36.24 1.41 -4.58
C ASP A 35 36.01 1.94 -3.15
N THR A 36 35.28 1.19 -2.33
CA THR A 36 34.97 1.57 -0.93
C THR A 36 35.56 0.55 0.06
N SER A 37 35.50 0.88 1.36
CA SER A 37 35.83 -0.06 2.44
C SER A 37 34.93 -1.31 2.50
N LEU A 38 33.85 -1.35 1.72
CA LEU A 38 32.90 -2.46 1.64
C LEU A 38 33.21 -3.42 0.49
N LYS A 39 34.32 -3.27 -0.20
CA LYS A 39 34.73 -4.12 -1.34
C LYS A 39 34.69 -5.62 -1.01
N ASP A 40 35.07 -6.00 0.18
CA ASP A 40 35.09 -7.41 0.61
C ASP A 40 33.69 -8.01 0.75
N LEU A 41 32.63 -7.19 0.74
CA LEU A 41 31.23 -7.62 0.77
C LEU A 41 30.65 -7.89 -0.62
N LEU A 42 31.35 -7.56 -1.71
CA LEU A 42 30.85 -7.77 -3.09
C LEU A 42 30.35 -9.20 -3.36
N PRO A 43 31.07 -10.27 -2.91
CA PRO A 43 30.58 -11.65 -3.13
C PRO A 43 29.29 -11.99 -2.37
N TRP A 44 28.92 -11.18 -1.38
CA TRP A 44 27.72 -11.41 -0.56
C TRP A 44 26.48 -10.70 -1.07
N ILE A 45 26.64 -9.81 -2.07
CA ILE A 45 25.49 -9.18 -2.72
C ILE A 45 24.67 -10.25 -3.40
N HIS A 46 23.37 -10.35 -3.05
CA HIS A 46 22.45 -11.35 -3.55
C HIS A 46 22.77 -12.81 -3.15
N PHE A 47 23.65 -13.02 -2.17
CA PHE A 47 24.06 -14.35 -1.72
C PHE A 47 22.88 -15.14 -1.18
N GLY A 48 22.62 -16.31 -1.79
CA GLY A 48 21.55 -17.24 -1.38
C GLY A 48 20.13 -16.79 -1.61
N LEU A 49 19.93 -15.60 -2.19
CA LEU A 49 18.61 -15.03 -2.48
C LEU A 49 18.11 -15.42 -3.88
N THR A 50 16.82 -15.32 -4.06
CA THR A 50 16.20 -15.20 -5.39
C THR A 50 15.72 -13.76 -5.61
N SER A 51 15.57 -13.35 -6.85
CA SER A 51 15.14 -11.98 -7.20
C SER A 51 13.84 -11.59 -6.52
N GLU A 52 12.93 -12.53 -6.39
CA GLU A 52 11.64 -12.30 -5.73
C GLU A 52 11.75 -12.03 -4.22
N ASP A 53 12.80 -12.50 -3.54
CA ASP A 53 13.06 -12.12 -2.14
C ASP A 53 13.30 -10.61 -2.01
N VAL A 54 13.89 -10.00 -3.03
CA VAL A 54 14.12 -8.55 -3.08
C VAL A 54 12.86 -7.82 -3.56
N ASN A 55 12.29 -8.28 -4.68
CA ASN A 55 11.16 -7.62 -5.32
C ASN A 55 9.93 -7.54 -4.42
N ASN A 56 9.54 -8.66 -3.77
CA ASN A 56 8.35 -8.65 -2.92
C ASN A 56 8.51 -7.69 -1.73
N ILE A 57 9.67 -7.66 -1.08
CA ILE A 57 9.91 -6.76 0.05
C ILE A 57 9.88 -5.30 -0.42
N ALA A 58 10.54 -4.97 -1.54
CA ALA A 58 10.56 -3.61 -2.07
C ALA A 58 9.16 -3.12 -2.46
N GLN A 59 8.36 -3.97 -3.12
CA GLN A 59 6.99 -3.65 -3.53
C GLN A 59 6.07 -3.46 -2.33
N VAL A 60 6.20 -4.31 -1.31
CA VAL A 60 5.40 -4.21 -0.07
C VAL A 60 5.74 -2.96 0.73
N ILE A 61 7.03 -2.59 0.80
CA ILE A 61 7.46 -1.33 1.41
C ILE A 61 6.83 -0.15 0.66
N ALA A 62 6.87 -0.16 -0.68
CA ALA A 62 6.26 0.90 -1.49
C ALA A 62 4.75 1.00 -1.30
N LEU A 63 4.03 -0.13 -1.17
CA LEU A 63 2.59 -0.15 -0.87
C LEU A 63 2.30 0.40 0.52
N ARG A 64 3.07 -0.01 1.53
CA ARG A 64 2.93 0.49 2.91
C ARG A 64 3.17 2.00 2.97
N ASP A 65 4.26 2.47 2.40
CA ASP A 65 4.63 3.89 2.43
C ASP A 65 3.60 4.73 1.65
N SER A 66 3.12 4.24 0.50
CA SER A 66 2.03 4.87 -0.25
C SER A 66 0.72 4.95 0.57
N ARG A 67 0.41 3.91 1.34
CA ARG A 67 -0.72 3.93 2.28
C ARG A 67 -0.53 5.00 3.36
N ASP A 68 0.62 5.00 4.01
CA ASP A 68 0.87 5.80 5.21
C ASP A 68 1.10 7.28 4.88
N ASP A 69 1.86 7.56 3.81
CA ASP A 69 2.28 8.92 3.46
C ASP A 69 1.27 9.65 2.55
N VAL A 70 0.44 8.91 1.80
CA VAL A 70 -0.46 9.51 0.81
C VAL A 70 -1.93 9.17 1.08
N LEU A 71 -2.27 7.87 1.10
CA LEU A 71 -3.67 7.44 1.14
C LEU A 71 -4.37 7.82 2.44
N LEU A 72 -3.80 7.45 3.58
CA LEU A 72 -4.40 7.74 4.89
C LEU A 72 -4.49 9.24 5.19
N PRO A 73 -3.47 10.07 4.94
CA PRO A 73 -3.59 11.52 5.06
C PRO A 73 -4.69 12.11 4.17
N THR A 74 -4.80 11.65 2.92
CA THR A 74 -5.81 12.13 1.97
C THR A 74 -7.23 11.74 2.41
N LEU A 75 -7.44 10.48 2.85
CA LEU A 75 -8.72 10.04 3.39
C LEU A 75 -9.10 10.80 4.67
N ASN A 76 -8.14 11.06 5.55
CA ASN A 76 -8.37 11.86 6.75
C ASN A 76 -8.77 13.29 6.41
N ALA A 77 -8.12 13.93 5.44
CA ALA A 77 -8.48 15.27 4.99
C ALA A 77 -9.91 15.31 4.43
N LEU A 78 -10.29 14.34 3.60
CA LEU A 78 -11.66 14.20 3.09
C LEU A 78 -12.66 14.02 4.22
N ILE A 79 -12.44 13.06 5.12
CA ILE A 79 -13.32 12.78 6.25
C ILE A 79 -13.51 14.04 7.12
N ASN A 80 -12.43 14.77 7.41
CA ASN A 80 -12.49 16.00 8.20
C ASN A 80 -13.31 17.08 7.49
N SER A 81 -13.15 17.25 6.17
CA SER A 81 -13.97 18.20 5.39
C SER A 81 -15.45 17.83 5.44
N LEU A 82 -15.78 16.54 5.34
CA LEU A 82 -17.17 16.07 5.46
C LEU A 82 -17.72 16.26 6.87
N ILE A 83 -16.92 16.08 7.91
CA ILE A 83 -17.31 16.33 9.30
C ILE A 83 -17.66 17.80 9.50
N GLU A 84 -16.85 18.71 9.00
CA GLU A 84 -17.12 20.15 9.13
C GLU A 84 -18.39 20.55 8.37
N PHE A 85 -18.59 20.02 7.16
CA PHE A 85 -19.83 20.23 6.43
C PHE A 85 -21.05 19.67 7.16
N ALA A 86 -20.97 18.46 7.70
CA ALA A 86 -22.05 17.84 8.47
C ALA A 86 -22.39 18.63 9.74
N LYS A 87 -21.39 19.18 10.43
CA LYS A 87 -21.61 20.06 11.60
C LYS A 87 -22.34 21.35 11.23
N GLN A 88 -21.95 22.00 10.14
CA GLN A 88 -22.58 23.23 9.66
C GLN A 88 -24.04 23.02 9.23
N THR A 89 -24.34 21.84 8.70
CA THR A 89 -25.66 21.49 8.15
C THR A 89 -26.49 20.59 9.08
N ARG A 90 -26.03 20.35 10.31
CA ARG A 90 -26.69 19.44 11.28
C ARG A 90 -28.13 19.79 11.62
N ALA A 91 -28.49 21.06 11.56
CA ALA A 91 -29.83 21.57 11.85
C ALA A 91 -30.59 21.96 10.56
N LEU A 92 -30.03 21.77 9.38
CA LEU A 92 -30.69 22.10 8.13
C LEU A 92 -31.67 20.95 7.78
N PRO A 93 -33.00 21.18 7.88
CA PRO A 93 -33.99 20.14 7.61
C PRO A 93 -34.09 19.86 6.13
N MET A 94 -34.29 18.60 5.79
CA MET A 94 -34.67 18.14 4.47
C MET A 94 -35.62 16.95 4.55
N LEU A 95 -36.38 16.70 3.48
CA LEU A 95 -37.17 15.48 3.38
C LEU A 95 -36.31 14.35 2.83
N ALA A 96 -36.18 13.26 3.60
CA ALA A 96 -35.60 12.03 3.11
C ALA A 96 -36.44 11.45 1.99
N ARG A 97 -35.82 10.61 1.16
CA ARG A 97 -36.53 9.89 0.09
C ARG A 97 -36.36 8.39 0.29
N THR A 98 -37.45 7.67 0.05
CA THR A 98 -37.45 6.20 -0.10
C THR A 98 -38.14 5.88 -1.41
N HIS A 99 -37.60 4.93 -2.18
CA HIS A 99 -38.13 4.60 -3.51
C HIS A 99 -38.29 5.82 -4.43
N GLY A 100 -37.42 6.83 -4.29
CA GLY A 100 -37.50 8.07 -5.05
C GLY A 100 -38.61 9.04 -4.60
N GLN A 101 -39.44 8.69 -3.59
CA GLN A 101 -40.56 9.48 -3.09
C GLN A 101 -40.19 10.16 -1.77
N PHE A 102 -40.85 11.30 -1.47
CA PHE A 102 -40.72 11.96 -0.20
C PHE A 102 -41.20 11.07 0.95
N ALA A 103 -40.40 11.01 1.99
CA ALA A 103 -40.65 10.24 3.20
C ALA A 103 -40.67 11.17 4.44
N VAL A 104 -39.97 10.81 5.48
CA VAL A 104 -39.93 11.58 6.74
C VAL A 104 -38.82 12.63 6.73
N PRO A 105 -38.95 13.68 7.58
CA PRO A 105 -37.88 14.67 7.76
C PRO A 105 -36.57 14.05 8.26
N THR A 106 -35.48 14.58 7.76
CA THR A 106 -34.10 14.33 8.21
C THR A 106 -33.32 15.65 8.22
N THR A 107 -32.00 15.61 8.36
CA THR A 107 -31.16 16.77 8.17
C THR A 107 -30.04 16.48 7.18
N LEU A 108 -29.57 17.49 6.46
CA LEU A 108 -28.50 17.36 5.50
C LEU A 108 -27.22 16.85 6.18
N GLY A 109 -26.91 17.37 7.39
CA GLY A 109 -25.73 16.90 8.13
C GLY A 109 -25.79 15.42 8.50
N LYS A 110 -26.99 14.86 8.78
CA LYS A 110 -27.17 13.42 9.06
C LYS A 110 -26.89 12.58 7.81
N GLU A 111 -27.32 13.03 6.63
CA GLU A 111 -27.05 12.32 5.38
C GLU A 111 -25.54 12.21 5.12
N PHE A 112 -24.77 13.27 5.32
CA PHE A 112 -23.32 13.24 5.23
C PHE A 112 -22.66 12.39 6.32
N ALA A 113 -23.24 12.36 7.54
CA ALA A 113 -22.71 11.55 8.64
C ALA A 113 -22.69 10.04 8.33
N ILE A 114 -23.57 9.55 7.46
CA ILE A 114 -23.56 8.14 7.00
C ILE A 114 -22.23 7.83 6.29
N TYR A 115 -21.84 8.70 5.35
CA TYR A 115 -20.59 8.51 4.59
C TYR A 115 -19.35 8.70 5.45
N ILE A 116 -19.39 9.64 6.40
CA ILE A 116 -18.32 9.82 7.39
C ILE A 116 -18.10 8.53 8.19
N ALA A 117 -19.17 7.92 8.69
CA ALA A 117 -19.08 6.67 9.44
C ALA A 117 -18.51 5.53 8.59
N ARG A 118 -19.02 5.33 7.36
CA ARG A 118 -18.55 4.30 6.42
C ARG A 118 -17.08 4.49 6.05
N LEU A 119 -16.68 5.73 5.70
CA LEU A 119 -15.30 6.05 5.33
C LEU A 119 -14.33 5.91 6.51
N LYS A 120 -14.75 6.25 7.75
CA LYS A 120 -13.92 6.02 8.94
C LYS A 120 -13.65 4.54 9.16
N THR A 121 -14.67 3.69 9.06
CA THR A 121 -14.51 2.25 9.18
C THR A 121 -13.54 1.71 8.11
N ALA A 122 -13.75 2.07 6.85
CA ALA A 122 -12.88 1.64 5.76
C ALA A 122 -11.43 2.15 5.92
N ARG A 123 -11.26 3.41 6.36
CA ARG A 123 -9.94 3.99 6.67
C ARG A 123 -9.24 3.22 7.80
N ASP A 124 -9.97 2.85 8.86
CA ASP A 124 -9.41 2.12 10.00
C ASP A 124 -8.98 0.71 9.60
N GLU A 125 -9.74 0.02 8.73
CA GLU A 125 -9.36 -1.27 8.14
C GLU A 125 -8.08 -1.17 7.32
N ILE A 126 -7.97 -0.15 6.46
CA ILE A 126 -6.76 0.12 5.66
C ILE A 126 -5.56 0.43 6.58
N ALA A 127 -5.75 1.25 7.62
CA ALA A 127 -4.69 1.63 8.55
C ALA A 127 -4.17 0.45 9.37
N ALA A 128 -5.06 -0.46 9.77
CA ALA A 128 -4.71 -1.64 10.56
C ALA A 128 -4.09 -2.76 9.71
N TYR A 129 -4.05 -2.61 8.38
CA TYR A 129 -3.62 -3.68 7.48
C TYR A 129 -2.13 -3.99 7.67
N ARG A 130 -1.81 -5.31 7.78
CA ARG A 130 -0.45 -5.81 7.96
C ARG A 130 -0.01 -6.52 6.68
N PHE A 131 0.99 -5.94 6.03
CA PHE A 131 1.55 -6.50 4.80
C PHE A 131 2.49 -7.67 5.11
N GLU A 132 2.40 -8.71 4.27
CA GLU A 132 3.29 -9.87 4.32
C GLU A 132 4.42 -9.74 3.30
N ALA A 133 5.57 -10.30 3.65
CA ALA A 133 6.71 -10.47 2.76
C ALA A 133 7.38 -11.82 2.99
N LYS A 134 8.16 -12.29 2.01
CA LYS A 134 8.94 -13.52 2.11
C LYS A 134 10.44 -13.27 1.95
N LEU A 135 11.23 -14.09 2.61
CA LEU A 135 12.67 -14.27 2.38
C LEU A 135 12.96 -15.75 2.55
N THR A 136 12.68 -16.55 1.52
CA THR A 136 12.65 -18.00 1.57
C THR A 136 13.44 -18.68 0.43
N GLY A 137 14.07 -17.89 -0.44
CA GLY A 137 14.90 -18.37 -1.55
C GLY A 137 14.10 -18.85 -2.76
N ALA A 138 14.79 -19.49 -3.68
CA ALA A 138 14.34 -19.79 -5.04
C ALA A 138 13.11 -20.71 -5.14
N VAL A 139 12.85 -21.52 -4.12
CA VAL A 139 11.72 -22.48 -4.11
C VAL A 139 10.97 -22.48 -2.75
N GLY A 140 11.26 -21.51 -1.89
CA GLY A 140 10.62 -21.40 -0.58
C GLY A 140 11.25 -22.26 0.53
N ASN A 141 12.41 -22.86 0.31
CA ASN A 141 13.02 -23.84 1.21
C ASN A 141 14.38 -23.39 1.79
N LEU A 142 14.85 -22.17 1.50
CA LEU A 142 16.15 -21.65 1.99
C LEU A 142 17.37 -22.51 1.59
N ASN A 143 17.27 -23.34 0.56
CA ASN A 143 18.24 -24.37 0.22
C ASN A 143 19.66 -23.83 0.09
N ALA A 144 19.86 -22.72 -0.63
CA ALA A 144 21.18 -22.15 -0.86
C ALA A 144 21.82 -21.65 0.44
N LEU A 145 21.06 -20.93 1.25
CA LEU A 145 21.51 -20.40 2.54
C LEU A 145 21.81 -21.55 3.53
N GLN A 146 20.92 -22.52 3.63
CA GLN A 146 21.09 -23.67 4.52
C GLN A 146 22.30 -24.53 4.12
N SER A 147 22.54 -24.72 2.79
CA SER A 147 23.70 -25.49 2.32
C SER A 147 25.02 -24.76 2.55
N ALA A 148 25.04 -23.46 2.36
CA ALA A 148 26.26 -22.67 2.47
C ALA A 148 26.65 -22.37 3.93
N VAL A 149 25.68 -22.09 4.80
CA VAL A 149 25.89 -21.70 6.19
C VAL A 149 24.86 -22.42 7.10
N PRO A 150 25.03 -23.75 7.30
CA PRO A 150 24.03 -24.58 7.99
C PRO A 150 23.86 -24.30 9.48
N GLN A 151 24.80 -23.59 10.10
CA GLN A 151 24.77 -23.24 11.51
C GLN A 151 23.87 -22.05 11.84
N VAL A 152 23.32 -21.35 10.84
CA VAL A 152 22.40 -20.22 11.02
C VAL A 152 20.95 -20.74 10.97
N ASP A 153 20.13 -20.31 11.93
CA ASP A 153 18.67 -20.44 11.83
C ASP A 153 18.10 -19.43 10.83
N TRP A 154 18.06 -19.83 9.58
CA TRP A 154 17.61 -18.96 8.48
C TRP A 154 16.12 -18.63 8.54
N LEU A 155 15.29 -19.45 9.20
CA LEU A 155 13.87 -19.13 9.38
C LEU A 155 13.71 -17.97 10.38
N THR A 156 14.39 -18.06 11.51
CA THR A 156 14.40 -16.97 12.50
C THR A 156 15.03 -15.70 11.91
N PHE A 157 16.16 -15.82 11.23
CA PHE A 157 16.80 -14.69 10.54
C PHE A 157 15.85 -14.01 9.55
N GLY A 158 15.18 -14.77 8.67
CA GLY A 158 14.26 -14.22 7.68
C GLY A 158 13.07 -13.52 8.33
N LYS A 159 12.54 -14.09 9.42
CA LYS A 159 11.46 -13.47 10.18
C LYS A 159 11.87 -12.14 10.81
N GLU A 160 13.04 -12.09 11.45
CA GLU A 160 13.56 -10.89 12.11
C GLU A 160 13.92 -9.82 11.07
N PHE A 161 14.52 -10.21 9.96
CA PHE A 161 14.83 -9.31 8.85
C PHE A 161 13.57 -8.65 8.28
N ILE A 162 12.53 -9.42 7.98
CA ILE A 162 11.26 -8.88 7.48
C ILE A 162 10.59 -8.00 8.54
N ALA A 163 10.60 -8.40 9.80
CA ALA A 163 10.06 -7.61 10.90
C ALA A 163 10.78 -6.28 11.10
N SER A 164 12.08 -6.18 10.76
CA SER A 164 12.83 -4.92 10.84
C SER A 164 12.31 -3.84 9.88
N TYR A 165 11.51 -4.22 8.87
CA TYR A 165 10.79 -3.32 7.98
C TYR A 165 9.32 -3.13 8.38
N ASP A 166 8.90 -3.52 9.59
CA ASP A 166 7.50 -3.51 10.05
C ASP A 166 6.55 -4.31 9.15
N LEU A 167 7.06 -5.42 8.62
CA LEU A 167 6.31 -6.37 7.78
C LEU A 167 6.10 -7.70 8.51
N VAL A 168 5.13 -8.49 8.06
CA VAL A 168 4.85 -9.83 8.56
C VAL A 168 5.57 -10.86 7.68
N SER A 169 6.36 -11.73 8.28
CA SER A 169 7.02 -12.82 7.54
C SER A 169 6.03 -13.92 7.17
N ASN A 170 6.00 -14.28 5.88
CA ASN A 170 5.36 -15.49 5.39
C ASN A 170 6.45 -16.53 5.06
N PRO A 171 6.66 -17.54 5.92
CA PRO A 171 7.71 -18.54 5.73
C PRO A 171 7.30 -19.69 4.82
N ILE A 172 6.03 -19.80 4.43
CA ILE A 172 5.50 -20.92 3.63
C ILE A 172 5.12 -20.40 2.24
N THR A 173 6.07 -20.46 1.32
CA THR A 173 5.92 -19.92 -0.03
C THR A 173 6.57 -20.86 -1.04
N THR A 174 6.40 -20.56 -2.31
CA THR A 174 7.23 -21.09 -3.41
C THR A 174 8.35 -20.09 -3.72
N GLN A 175 8.70 -19.89 -4.98
CA GLN A 175 9.59 -18.81 -5.38
C GLN A 175 8.96 -17.44 -5.16
N ILE A 176 7.65 -17.33 -5.42
CA ILE A 176 6.88 -16.10 -5.28
C ILE A 176 6.14 -16.06 -3.94
N LEU A 177 5.89 -14.84 -3.45
CA LEU A 177 4.95 -14.61 -2.36
C LEU A 177 3.52 -14.87 -2.86
N PRO A 178 2.67 -15.65 -2.16
CA PRO A 178 1.24 -15.70 -2.45
C PRO A 178 0.61 -14.32 -2.28
N TYR A 179 -0.12 -13.85 -3.29
CA TYR A 179 -0.68 -12.50 -3.29
C TYR A 179 -2.04 -12.37 -2.58
N ASP A 180 -2.48 -13.40 -1.86
CA ASP A 180 -3.75 -13.40 -1.10
C ASP A 180 -3.82 -12.23 -0.10
N ASN A 181 -2.69 -11.93 0.56
CA ASN A 181 -2.59 -10.79 1.46
C ASN A 181 -2.80 -9.47 0.70
N TRP A 182 -2.17 -9.27 -0.47
CA TRP A 182 -2.33 -8.07 -1.28
C TRP A 182 -3.76 -7.90 -1.81
N ILE A 183 -4.40 -9.00 -2.21
CA ILE A 183 -5.79 -8.98 -2.71
C ILE A 183 -6.72 -8.42 -1.63
N ARG A 184 -6.57 -8.85 -0.38
CA ARG A 184 -7.37 -8.31 0.74
C ARG A 184 -7.17 -6.81 0.94
N TYR A 185 -5.95 -6.32 0.80
CA TYR A 185 -5.68 -4.88 0.85
C TYR A 185 -6.36 -4.13 -0.29
N PHE A 186 -6.24 -4.62 -1.52
CA PHE A 186 -6.92 -4.03 -2.68
C PHE A 186 -8.44 -4.14 -2.60
N ASP A 187 -8.99 -5.17 -1.96
CA ASP A 187 -10.43 -5.27 -1.69
C ASP A 187 -10.89 -4.19 -0.70
N ALA A 188 -10.10 -3.86 0.31
CA ALA A 188 -10.40 -2.73 1.20
C ALA A 188 -10.40 -1.38 0.45
N LEU A 189 -9.46 -1.18 -0.48
CA LEU A 189 -9.46 -0.01 -1.38
C LEU A 189 -10.67 0.00 -2.31
N ARG A 190 -11.04 -1.14 -2.87
CA ARG A 190 -12.23 -1.29 -3.73
C ARG A 190 -13.51 -0.93 -2.97
N LEU A 191 -13.63 -1.38 -1.72
CA LEU A 191 -14.75 -1.01 -0.85
C LEU A 191 -14.80 0.50 -0.60
N THR A 192 -13.65 1.11 -0.30
CA THR A 192 -13.53 2.57 -0.12
C THR A 192 -13.99 3.31 -1.38
N ASN A 193 -13.55 2.88 -2.56
CA ASN A 193 -13.99 3.47 -3.82
C ASN A 193 -15.49 3.30 -4.06
N SER A 194 -16.09 2.17 -3.69
CA SER A 194 -17.53 1.96 -3.78
C SER A 194 -18.31 2.94 -2.89
N ILE A 195 -17.81 3.21 -1.67
CA ILE A 195 -18.40 4.21 -0.77
C ILE A 195 -18.32 5.62 -1.39
N LEU A 196 -17.19 5.96 -2.01
CA LEU A 196 -17.01 7.25 -2.68
C LEU A 196 -17.91 7.41 -3.92
N ILE A 197 -18.15 6.33 -4.65
CA ILE A 197 -19.11 6.32 -5.76
C ILE A 197 -20.53 6.57 -5.25
N ASP A 198 -20.97 5.87 -4.20
CA ASP A 198 -22.28 6.09 -3.57
C ASP A 198 -22.42 7.56 -3.13
N PHE A 199 -21.43 8.06 -2.42
CA PHE A 199 -21.39 9.47 -1.98
C PHE A 199 -21.52 10.44 -3.14
N SER A 200 -20.76 10.23 -4.21
CA SER A 200 -20.78 11.08 -5.40
C SER A 200 -22.14 11.05 -6.10
N GLN A 201 -22.80 9.87 -6.15
CA GLN A 201 -24.13 9.71 -6.71
C GLN A 201 -25.19 10.47 -5.89
N ASP A 202 -25.13 10.41 -4.56
CA ASP A 202 -26.07 11.12 -3.72
C ASP A 202 -25.87 12.63 -3.78
N VAL A 203 -24.63 13.11 -3.78
CA VAL A 203 -24.32 14.55 -3.96
C VAL A 203 -24.83 15.04 -5.32
N TRP A 204 -24.64 14.26 -6.39
CA TRP A 204 -25.14 14.58 -7.71
C TRP A 204 -26.67 14.69 -7.72
N ARG A 205 -27.39 13.76 -7.06
CA ARG A 205 -28.84 13.82 -6.90
C ARG A 205 -29.28 15.03 -6.08
N TYR A 206 -28.60 15.35 -4.99
CA TYR A 206 -28.92 16.54 -4.18
C TYR A 206 -28.76 17.83 -4.99
N ILE A 207 -27.82 17.90 -5.91
CA ILE A 207 -27.67 19.03 -6.84
C ILE A 207 -28.83 19.03 -7.84
N SER A 208 -29.17 17.90 -8.43
CA SER A 208 -30.27 17.76 -9.40
C SER A 208 -31.63 18.12 -8.79
N ASP A 209 -31.83 17.76 -7.52
CA ASP A 209 -33.06 18.05 -6.77
C ASP A 209 -33.08 19.49 -6.17
N GLY A 210 -32.05 20.30 -6.39
CA GLY A 210 -31.94 21.66 -5.89
C GLY A 210 -31.68 21.79 -4.38
N ILE A 211 -31.33 20.69 -3.71
CA ILE A 211 -30.96 20.67 -2.27
C ILE A 211 -29.59 21.28 -2.06
N LEU A 212 -28.64 20.99 -2.96
CA LEU A 212 -27.32 21.58 -3.02
C LEU A 212 -27.20 22.41 -4.29
N LYS A 213 -26.35 23.44 -4.22
CA LYS A 213 -25.99 24.26 -5.38
C LYS A 213 -24.46 24.29 -5.50
N GLN A 214 -23.96 24.02 -6.69
CA GLN A 214 -22.54 24.14 -6.98
C GLN A 214 -22.18 25.62 -7.06
N ALA A 215 -21.17 26.04 -6.30
CA ALA A 215 -20.58 27.36 -6.45
C ALA A 215 -19.73 27.38 -7.72
N VAL A 216 -19.90 28.44 -8.51
CA VAL A 216 -18.98 28.73 -9.61
C VAL A 216 -17.84 29.57 -9.01
N VAL A 217 -16.61 29.03 -9.09
CA VAL A 217 -15.39 29.71 -8.63
C VAL A 217 -14.73 30.38 -9.82
#